data_0aec92e5cc47c339e007849adf973fcd
#
_entry.id   0aec92e5cc47c339e007849adf973fcd
#
_cell.length_a   1.000
_cell.length_b   1.000
_cell.length_c   1.000
_cell.angle_alpha   90.00
_cell.angle_beta   90.00
_cell.angle_gamma   90.00
#
_symmetry.space_group_name_H-M   'P 1'
#
loop_
_entity.id
_entity.type
_entity.pdbx_description
1 polymer ?
#
loop_
_entity_poly.entity_id
_entity_poly.type
_entity_poly.pdbx_seq_one_letter_code
_entity_poly.pdbx_strand_id
1 'polypeptide(L)'
;INIGLISAIMNLRRQTRRIFGSRTLSFIGTMALMIFQRLEYKMSLRINSDTINRKVMTMCVGNASGYGQTPNAVPYNGLLDVSVVYHPEVTQLFEGFYLLITGKFLNHHSVHPYRTGEVIVNEAVKAMVSVDGRLMRTPVGPYRINVEQEVINFLIPE
;
A
#
# COMPACT_ATOMS: atom_id res chain seq x y z
N ILE A 1 0.66 -0.90 -6.49
CA ILE A 1 -0.58 -0.16 -6.13
C ILE A 1 -0.66 -0.08 -4.62
N ASN A 2 -1.00 1.09 -4.07
CA ASN A 2 -1.26 1.27 -2.64
C ASN A 2 -2.63 1.90 -2.44
N ILE A 3 -3.38 1.42 -1.45
CA ILE A 3 -4.71 1.91 -1.09
C ILE A 3 -4.73 2.22 0.42
N GLY A 4 -5.16 3.42 0.78
CA GLY A 4 -5.27 3.86 2.17
C GLY A 4 -4.07 4.68 2.64
N LEU A 5 -3.52 4.36 3.84
CA LEU A 5 -2.55 5.17 4.56
C LEU A 5 -1.32 5.56 3.73
N ILE A 6 -0.70 4.61 3.05
CA ILE A 6 0.52 4.90 2.27
C ILE A 6 0.26 5.94 1.19
N SER A 7 -0.87 5.84 0.50
CA SER A 7 -1.28 6.85 -0.48
C SER A 7 -1.61 8.20 0.16
N ALA A 8 -2.20 8.20 1.36
CA ALA A 8 -2.45 9.42 2.13
C ALA A 8 -1.14 10.10 2.57
N ILE A 9 -0.14 9.33 3.01
CA ILE A 9 1.20 9.85 3.32
C ILE A 9 1.84 10.50 2.11
N MET A 10 1.74 9.87 0.95
CA MET A 10 2.29 10.43 -0.29
C MET A 10 1.65 11.78 -0.63
N ASN A 11 0.33 11.89 -0.46
CA ASN A 11 -0.39 13.15 -0.65
C ASN A 11 0.06 14.22 0.35
N LEU A 12 0.09 13.87 1.63
CA LEU A 12 0.48 14.77 2.70
C LEU A 12 1.92 15.24 2.55
N ARG A 13 2.82 14.34 2.15
CA ARG A 13 4.23 14.68 1.88
C ARG A 13 4.41 15.67 0.73
N ARG A 14 3.56 15.62 -0.29
CA ARG A 14 3.54 16.65 -1.34
C ARG A 14 3.15 18.01 -0.81
N GLN A 15 2.16 18.07 0.10
CA GLN A 15 1.68 19.31 0.70
C GLN A 15 2.72 19.88 1.68
N THR A 16 3.23 19.07 2.61
CA THR A 16 4.21 19.49 3.62
C THR A 16 5.54 19.92 3.01
N ARG A 17 5.96 19.31 1.91
CA ARG A 17 7.18 19.73 1.19
C ARG A 17 7.08 21.15 0.62
N ARG A 18 5.88 21.58 0.24
CA ARG A 18 5.65 22.97 -0.22
C ARG A 18 5.75 23.98 0.93
N ILE A 19 5.41 23.53 2.17
CA ILE A 19 5.37 24.41 3.35
C ILE A 19 6.74 24.48 4.02
N PHE A 20 7.39 23.35 4.23
CA PHE A 20 8.60 23.28 5.06
C PHE A 20 9.93 23.38 4.29
N GLY A 21 9.92 23.26 2.97
CA GLY A 21 11.13 23.35 2.13
C GLY A 21 12.22 22.29 2.37
N SER A 22 12.23 21.67 3.56
CA SER A 22 13.20 20.65 3.99
C SER A 22 12.59 19.26 3.94
N ARG A 23 13.38 18.28 3.46
CA ARG A 23 12.98 16.86 3.40
C ARG A 23 12.72 16.27 4.80
N THR A 24 13.57 16.61 5.76
CA THR A 24 13.54 16.05 7.12
C THR A 24 12.37 16.60 7.92
N LEU A 25 12.15 17.91 7.90
CA LEU A 25 11.01 18.55 8.58
C LEU A 25 9.68 18.11 7.99
N SER A 26 9.58 17.98 6.67
CA SER A 26 8.40 17.46 6.01
C SER A 26 8.09 16.02 6.42
N PHE A 27 9.12 15.18 6.61
CA PHE A 27 8.97 13.80 7.04
C PHE A 27 8.48 13.74 8.50
N ILE A 28 9.09 14.48 9.41
CA ILE A 28 8.69 14.53 10.82
C ILE A 28 7.26 15.06 10.96
N GLY A 29 6.92 16.12 10.25
CA GLY A 29 5.57 16.69 10.25
C GLY A 29 4.52 15.70 9.71
N THR A 30 4.86 14.93 8.67
CA THR A 30 3.98 13.89 8.13
C THR A 30 3.77 12.77 9.15
N MET A 31 4.83 12.32 9.83
CA MET A 31 4.75 11.30 10.89
C MET A 31 3.90 11.76 12.07
N ALA A 32 4.10 12.99 12.54
CA ALA A 32 3.29 13.56 13.61
C ALA A 32 1.80 13.60 13.23
N LEU A 33 1.47 14.09 12.04
CA LEU A 33 0.09 14.12 11.56
C LEU A 33 -0.54 12.72 11.43
N MET A 34 0.25 11.70 11.09
CA MET A 34 -0.23 10.32 11.03
C MET A 34 -0.64 9.76 12.39
N ILE A 35 0.12 10.12 13.45
CA ILE A 35 -0.18 9.67 14.82
C ILE A 35 -1.51 10.29 15.30
N PHE A 36 -1.77 11.54 14.93
CA PHE A 36 -3.00 12.23 15.30
C PHE A 36 -4.21 11.87 14.44
N GLN A 37 -4.01 11.54 13.18
CA GLN A 37 -5.07 11.10 12.29
C GLN A 37 -5.10 9.57 12.30
N ARG A 38 -5.98 8.96 13.08
CA ARG A 38 -6.27 7.52 12.99
C ARG A 38 -6.87 7.21 11.62
N LEU A 39 -5.99 7.00 10.64
CA LEU A 39 -6.40 6.75 9.25
C LEU A 39 -6.78 5.28 9.09
N GLU A 40 -8.04 4.99 9.33
CA GLU A 40 -8.66 3.69 9.06
C GLU A 40 -9.69 3.86 7.94
N TYR A 41 -9.70 2.92 7.05
CA TYR A 41 -10.62 2.90 5.91
C TYR A 41 -11.49 1.66 5.97
N LYS A 42 -12.80 1.82 5.89
CA LYS A 42 -13.69 0.69 5.70
C LYS A 42 -13.45 0.15 4.29
N MET A 43 -13.02 -1.09 4.21
CA MET A 43 -12.75 -1.77 2.95
C MET A 43 -13.49 -3.09 2.87
N SER A 44 -14.03 -3.36 1.69
CA SER A 44 -14.58 -4.66 1.30
C SER A 44 -13.72 -5.20 0.15
N LEU A 45 -12.96 -6.25 0.44
CA LEU A 45 -11.96 -6.83 -0.47
C LEU A 45 -12.26 -8.32 -0.66
N ARG A 46 -11.98 -8.83 -1.86
CA ARG A 46 -11.93 -10.27 -2.12
C ARG A 46 -10.55 -10.63 -2.65
N ILE A 47 -9.87 -11.51 -1.93
CA ILE A 47 -8.53 -12.00 -2.25
C ILE A 47 -8.59 -13.52 -2.17
N ASN A 48 -8.38 -14.21 -3.30
CA ASN A 48 -8.64 -15.64 -3.43
C ASN A 48 -10.09 -15.98 -3.02
N SER A 49 -10.24 -16.92 -2.07
CA SER A 49 -11.53 -17.29 -1.45
C SER A 49 -11.95 -16.38 -0.31
N ASP A 50 -11.02 -15.55 0.19
CA ASP A 50 -11.24 -14.74 1.38
C ASP A 50 -11.98 -13.44 1.05
N THR A 51 -13.06 -13.19 1.79
CA THR A 51 -13.76 -11.91 1.77
C THR A 51 -13.45 -11.15 3.04
N ILE A 52 -12.80 -10.02 2.90
CA ILE A 52 -12.39 -9.13 3.98
C ILE A 52 -13.35 -7.94 3.98
N ASN A 53 -14.16 -7.82 5.03
CA ASN A 53 -15.06 -6.68 5.22
C ASN A 53 -14.80 -6.07 6.61
N ARG A 54 -13.78 -5.25 6.71
CA ARG A 54 -13.36 -4.61 7.96
C ARG A 54 -12.60 -3.31 7.74
N LYS A 55 -12.21 -2.69 8.84
CA LYS A 55 -11.32 -1.53 8.82
C LYS A 55 -9.89 -1.96 8.52
N VAL A 56 -9.33 -1.39 7.47
CA VAL A 56 -7.97 -1.62 6.97
C VAL A 56 -7.23 -0.30 7.01
N MET A 57 -6.01 -0.31 7.51
CA MET A 57 -5.17 0.87 7.51
C MET A 57 -4.58 1.13 6.12
N THR A 58 -4.03 0.08 5.51
CA THR A 58 -3.49 0.15 4.15
C THR A 58 -3.50 -1.22 3.49
N MET A 59 -3.65 -1.24 2.18
CA MET A 59 -3.42 -2.41 1.33
C MET A 59 -2.38 -2.06 0.28
N CYS A 60 -1.37 -2.91 0.14
CA CYS A 60 -0.33 -2.80 -0.85
C CYS A 60 -0.39 -4.00 -1.79
N VAL A 61 -0.35 -3.75 -3.09
CA VAL A 61 -0.36 -4.78 -4.13
C VAL A 61 0.84 -4.54 -5.04
N GLY A 62 1.69 -5.52 -5.19
CA GLY A 62 2.90 -5.46 -6.00
C GLY A 62 3.11 -6.70 -6.86
N ASN A 63 3.63 -6.47 -8.07
CA ASN A 63 4.08 -7.53 -8.99
C ASN A 63 5.62 -7.64 -8.98
N ALA A 64 6.30 -6.73 -8.30
CA ALA A 64 7.74 -6.74 -8.11
C ALA A 64 8.06 -6.29 -6.70
N SER A 65 9.22 -6.67 -6.18
CA SER A 65 9.68 -6.21 -4.87
C SER A 65 9.85 -4.70 -4.89
N GLY A 66 9.17 -4.01 -3.99
CA GLY A 66 9.19 -2.55 -3.94
C GLY A 66 9.00 -1.99 -2.54
N TYR A 67 9.85 -1.04 -2.19
CA TYR A 67 9.75 -0.19 -0.98
C TYR A 67 9.46 -0.94 0.34
N GLY A 68 9.85 -2.23 0.45
CA GLY A 68 9.66 -3.05 1.65
C GLY A 68 8.22 -3.50 1.93
N GLN A 69 7.24 -3.12 1.12
CA GLN A 69 5.83 -3.45 1.33
C GLN A 69 5.43 -4.80 0.72
N THR A 70 6.05 -5.15 -0.38
CA THR A 70 5.90 -6.44 -1.07
C THR A 70 7.30 -7.03 -1.35
N PRO A 71 8.10 -7.35 -0.30
CA PRO A 71 9.50 -7.75 -0.46
C PRO A 71 9.66 -9.09 -1.19
N ASN A 72 8.66 -9.94 -1.14
CA ASN A 72 8.68 -11.28 -1.73
C ASN A 72 8.05 -11.34 -3.12
N ALA A 73 7.63 -10.19 -3.66
CA ALA A 73 7.04 -10.15 -4.99
C ALA A 73 8.09 -10.50 -6.05
N VAL A 74 7.77 -11.49 -6.86
CA VAL A 74 8.63 -11.98 -7.94
C VAL A 74 7.95 -11.62 -9.25
N PRO A 75 8.56 -10.76 -10.08
CA PRO A 75 8.02 -10.46 -11.41
C PRO A 75 7.98 -11.73 -12.26
N TYR A 76 7.08 -11.77 -13.22
CA TYR A 76 6.91 -12.85 -14.20
C TYR A 76 6.37 -14.19 -13.67
N ASN A 77 5.97 -14.30 -12.40
CA ASN A 77 5.35 -15.51 -11.86
C ASN A 77 3.83 -15.55 -12.01
N GLY A 78 3.23 -14.51 -12.62
CA GLY A 78 1.78 -14.42 -12.82
C GLY A 78 0.98 -14.16 -11.55
N LEU A 79 1.64 -13.78 -10.44
CA LEU A 79 1.01 -13.56 -9.16
C LEU A 79 1.31 -12.16 -8.62
N LEU A 80 0.35 -11.63 -7.88
CA LEU A 80 0.47 -10.41 -7.09
C LEU A 80 0.78 -10.79 -5.63
N ASP A 81 1.76 -10.14 -5.04
CA ASP A 81 1.91 -10.13 -3.60
C ASP A 81 1.08 -8.98 -3.01
N VAL A 82 0.26 -9.32 -2.04
CA VAL A 82 -0.67 -8.38 -1.38
C VAL A 82 -0.37 -8.36 0.10
N SER A 83 -0.19 -7.17 0.65
CA SER A 83 -0.04 -6.95 2.09
C SER A 83 -1.22 -6.12 2.58
N VAL A 84 -2.07 -6.71 3.41
CA VAL A 84 -3.18 -6.02 4.07
C VAL A 84 -2.79 -5.73 5.50
N VAL A 85 -2.81 -4.47 5.89
CA VAL A 85 -2.47 -4.02 7.24
C VAL A 85 -3.74 -3.61 7.94
N TYR A 86 -4.09 -4.37 8.98
CA TYR A 86 -5.17 -4.01 9.86
C TYR A 86 -4.70 -2.97 10.88
N HIS A 87 -5.62 -2.52 11.71
CA HIS A 87 -5.37 -1.45 12.66
C HIS A 87 -4.30 -1.85 13.71
N PRO A 88 -3.08 -1.32 13.66
CA PRO A 88 -2.12 -1.48 14.74
C PRO A 88 -2.37 -0.47 15.86
N GLU A 89 -1.98 -0.80 17.07
CA GLU A 89 -1.89 0.19 18.15
C GLU A 89 -0.85 1.27 17.81
N VAL A 90 -0.98 2.46 18.41
CA VAL A 90 -0.07 3.59 18.11
C VAL A 90 1.41 3.23 18.35
N THR A 91 1.68 2.45 19.40
CA THR A 91 3.02 1.94 19.72
C THR A 91 3.60 1.04 18.62
N GLN A 92 2.75 0.24 18.02
CA GLN A 92 3.09 -0.70 16.96
C GLN A 92 3.31 -0.02 15.60
N LEU A 93 2.83 1.21 15.43
CA LEU A 93 3.13 2.02 14.24
C LEU A 93 4.63 2.32 14.10
N PHE A 94 5.32 2.57 15.21
CA PHE A 94 6.76 2.81 15.21
C PHE A 94 7.53 1.53 14.85
N GLU A 95 7.12 0.39 15.39
CA GLU A 95 7.68 -0.91 15.04
C GLU A 95 7.45 -1.21 13.55
N GLY A 96 6.22 -1.05 13.08
CA GLY A 96 5.87 -1.26 11.67
C GLY A 96 6.68 -0.38 10.73
N PHE A 97 6.96 0.86 11.13
CA PHE A 97 7.78 1.77 10.36
C PHE A 97 9.26 1.35 10.33
N TYR A 98 9.80 0.92 11.46
CA TYR A 98 11.15 0.35 11.54
C TYR A 98 11.28 -0.89 10.65
N LEU A 99 10.32 -1.80 10.72
CA LEU A 99 10.29 -3.01 9.90
C LEU A 99 10.12 -2.70 8.40
N LEU A 100 9.40 -1.63 8.05
CA LEU A 100 9.27 -1.18 6.67
C LEU A 100 10.63 -0.70 6.11
N ILE A 101 11.37 0.10 6.89
CA ILE A 101 12.69 0.61 6.47
C ILE A 101 13.72 -0.52 6.34
N THR A 102 13.65 -1.50 7.24
CA THR A 102 14.58 -2.65 7.25
C THR A 102 14.20 -3.75 6.26
N GLY A 103 13.11 -3.58 5.50
CA GLY A 103 12.63 -4.59 4.54
C GLY A 103 11.95 -5.80 5.18
N LYS A 104 11.69 -5.77 6.48
CA LYS A 104 11.08 -6.87 7.26
C LYS A 104 9.59 -6.62 7.56
N PHE A 105 8.93 -5.81 6.76
CA PHE A 105 7.55 -5.36 6.99
C PHE A 105 6.55 -6.50 7.19
N LEU A 106 6.72 -7.61 6.48
CA LEU A 106 5.83 -8.78 6.60
C LEU A 106 5.90 -9.48 7.96
N ASN A 107 6.92 -9.21 8.77
CA ASN A 107 7.06 -9.80 10.11
C ASN A 107 6.20 -9.09 11.16
N HIS A 108 5.59 -7.95 10.82
CA HIS A 108 4.72 -7.23 11.73
C HIS A 108 3.39 -7.99 11.90
N HIS A 109 2.93 -8.20 13.12
CA HIS A 109 1.75 -9.02 13.43
C HIS A 109 0.43 -8.48 12.84
N SER A 110 0.34 -7.17 12.57
CA SER A 110 -0.83 -6.56 11.93
C SER A 110 -0.81 -6.67 10.40
N VAL A 111 0.26 -7.22 9.81
CA VAL A 111 0.42 -7.39 8.37
C VAL A 111 0.01 -8.80 7.98
N HIS A 112 -0.95 -8.89 7.08
CA HIS A 112 -1.44 -10.15 6.53
C HIS A 112 -1.05 -10.25 5.06
N PRO A 113 -0.05 -11.09 4.74
CA PRO A 113 0.38 -11.28 3.37
C PRO A 113 -0.54 -12.28 2.64
N TYR A 114 -0.82 -11.98 1.38
CA TYR A 114 -1.51 -12.86 0.45
C TYR A 114 -0.74 -12.94 -0.86
N ARG A 115 -0.94 -14.02 -1.59
CA ARG A 115 -0.45 -14.18 -2.96
C ARG A 115 -1.61 -14.64 -3.84
N THR A 116 -1.85 -13.92 -4.93
CA THR A 116 -3.05 -14.12 -5.77
C THR A 116 -2.82 -13.63 -7.19
N GLY A 117 -3.54 -14.17 -8.16
CA GLY A 117 -3.60 -13.61 -9.52
C GLY A 117 -4.50 -12.38 -9.62
N GLU A 118 -5.42 -12.20 -8.67
CA GLU A 118 -6.43 -11.15 -8.73
C GLU A 118 -6.84 -10.66 -7.34
N VAL A 119 -7.07 -9.36 -7.23
CA VAL A 119 -7.72 -8.72 -6.08
C VAL A 119 -8.93 -7.95 -6.55
N ILE A 120 -10.07 -8.16 -5.93
CA ILE A 120 -11.28 -7.37 -6.17
C ILE A 120 -11.50 -6.44 -4.97
N VAL A 121 -11.56 -5.15 -5.25
CA VAL A 121 -11.91 -4.12 -4.28
C VAL A 121 -13.36 -3.73 -4.53
N ASN A 122 -14.27 -4.26 -3.71
CA ASN A 122 -15.68 -3.95 -3.82
C ASN A 122 -15.96 -2.53 -3.31
N GLU A 123 -15.31 -2.15 -2.22
CA GLU A 123 -15.47 -0.84 -1.59
C GLU A 123 -14.18 -0.44 -0.86
N ALA A 124 -13.81 0.85 -0.97
CA ALA A 124 -12.74 1.45 -0.19
C ALA A 124 -13.12 2.90 0.16
N VAL A 125 -13.91 3.05 1.23
CA VAL A 125 -14.54 4.34 1.60
C VAL A 125 -13.48 5.38 1.93
N LYS A 126 -13.45 6.48 1.15
CA LYS A 126 -12.52 7.63 1.32
C LYS A 126 -11.03 7.26 1.28
N ALA A 127 -10.69 6.04 0.90
CA ALA A 127 -9.30 5.62 0.81
C ALA A 127 -8.65 6.22 -0.44
N MET A 128 -7.47 6.79 -0.27
CA MET A 128 -6.66 7.25 -1.40
C MET A 128 -5.99 6.06 -2.09
N VAL A 129 -5.86 6.16 -3.39
CA VAL A 129 -5.20 5.15 -4.24
C VAL A 129 -3.98 5.76 -4.91
N SER A 130 -2.88 5.03 -4.91
CA SER A 130 -1.71 5.37 -5.71
C SER A 130 -1.21 4.18 -6.50
N VAL A 131 -0.76 4.46 -7.73
CA VAL A 131 -0.16 3.48 -8.63
C VAL A 131 1.23 4.00 -8.99
N ASP A 132 2.25 3.20 -8.75
CA ASP A 132 3.67 3.51 -9.04
C ASP A 132 4.09 4.92 -8.58
N GLY A 133 3.72 5.25 -7.35
CA GLY A 133 4.04 6.54 -6.75
C GLY A 133 3.20 7.72 -7.23
N ARG A 134 2.19 7.51 -8.07
CA ARG A 134 1.27 8.56 -8.53
C ARG A 134 -0.09 8.40 -7.88
N LEU A 135 -0.59 9.47 -7.27
CA LEU A 135 -1.96 9.49 -6.74
C LEU A 135 -2.96 9.46 -7.89
N MET A 136 -3.88 8.54 -7.78
CA MET A 136 -5.01 8.44 -8.68
C MET A 136 -6.20 9.25 -8.15
N ARG A 137 -7.08 9.71 -9.04
CA ARG A 137 -8.41 10.13 -8.60
C ARG A 137 -9.08 8.90 -8.00
N THR A 138 -9.54 9.01 -6.76
CA THR A 138 -10.10 7.87 -6.02
C THR A 138 -11.22 7.23 -6.84
N PRO A 139 -11.06 5.99 -7.29
CA PRO A 139 -12.11 5.31 -8.00
C PRO A 139 -13.28 5.07 -7.04
N VAL A 140 -14.47 5.41 -7.49
CA VAL A 140 -15.72 5.10 -6.78
C VAL A 140 -16.25 3.79 -7.38
N GLY A 141 -16.42 2.78 -6.55
CA GLY A 141 -17.05 1.54 -6.97
C GLY A 141 -16.10 0.38 -7.11
N PRO A 142 -16.62 -0.78 -7.46
CA PRO A 142 -15.78 -1.97 -7.52
C PRO A 142 -14.74 -1.84 -8.63
N TYR A 143 -13.48 -2.21 -8.33
CA TYR A 143 -12.42 -2.33 -9.31
C TYR A 143 -11.59 -3.58 -9.04
N ARG A 144 -10.95 -4.04 -10.10
CA ARG A 144 -10.17 -5.26 -10.12
C ARG A 144 -8.71 -4.92 -10.38
N ILE A 145 -7.82 -5.61 -9.66
CA ILE A 145 -6.38 -5.57 -9.86
C ILE A 145 -5.96 -6.99 -10.23
N ASN A 146 -5.44 -7.18 -11.42
CA ASN A 146 -4.98 -8.47 -11.93
C ASN A 146 -3.60 -8.34 -12.58
N VAL A 147 -2.93 -9.48 -12.76
CA VAL A 147 -1.71 -9.58 -13.56
C VAL A 147 -2.09 -9.96 -14.98
N GLU A 148 -1.57 -9.21 -15.93
CA GLU A 148 -1.56 -9.59 -17.32
C GLU A 148 -0.15 -10.07 -17.69
N GLN A 149 -0.05 -11.29 -18.20
CA GLN A 149 1.21 -11.89 -18.59
C GLN A 149 1.54 -11.55 -20.04
N GLU A 150 2.84 -11.49 -20.37
CA GLU A 150 3.35 -11.35 -21.75
C GLU A 150 2.84 -10.12 -22.53
N VAL A 151 2.45 -9.04 -21.81
CA VAL A 151 1.95 -7.80 -22.43
C VAL A 151 3.09 -6.90 -22.91
N ILE A 152 4.29 -7.05 -22.32
CA ILE A 152 5.45 -6.19 -22.60
C ILE A 152 6.58 -7.03 -23.18
N ASN A 153 6.97 -6.73 -24.40
CA ASN A 153 8.16 -7.29 -25.03
C ASN A 153 9.36 -6.37 -24.80
N PHE A 154 10.41 -6.89 -24.19
CA PHE A 154 11.67 -6.18 -24.04
C PHE A 154 12.58 -6.51 -25.21
N LEU A 155 13.09 -5.49 -25.91
CA LEU A 155 14.18 -5.65 -26.86
C LEU A 155 15.47 -5.72 -26.04
N ILE A 156 16.15 -6.84 -26.09
CA ILE A 156 17.49 -7.02 -25.52
C ILE A 156 18.47 -6.74 -26.66
N PRO A 157 19.35 -5.73 -26.55
CA PRO A 157 20.40 -5.52 -27.53
C PRO A 157 21.36 -6.73 -27.49
N GLU A 158 21.74 -7.20 -28.66
CA GLU A 158 22.76 -8.25 -28.84
C GLU A 158 24.15 -7.77 -28.39
#